data_24f5ff97bc14ea97f546879751fbd990
#
_entry.id   24f5ff97bc14ea97f546879751fbd990
#
_cell.length_a   1.000
_cell.length_b   1.000
_cell.length_c   1.000
_cell.angle_alpha   90.00
_cell.angle_beta   90.00
_cell.angle_gamma   90.00
#
_symmetry.space_group_name_H-M   'P 1'
#
loop_
_entity.id
_entity.type
_entity.pdbx_description
1 polymer ?
#
loop_
_entity_poly.entity_id
_entity_poly.type
_entity_poly.pdbx_seq_one_letter_code
_entity_poly.pdbx_strand_id
1 'polypeptide(L)'
;MVKRVSRRRDLADALHALLPLIPTPWSAEEFIHQVSRSRQRPIHLQTYPLSTGDPTGFWLSTPAADYIIVPDSASGARRDAIIGHELAHIVLEHDPQPTTQLDGLSALAPHSSPDLVARFLPRQYQAGIEQEAETLATRLIAYIETRSHDPGPSATEHDRLTDRLR
;
A
#
# COMPACT_ATOMS: atom_id res chain seq x y z
N MET A 1 22.30 -19.16 -15.69
CA MET A 1 21.87 -18.20 -14.65
C MET A 1 21.26 -16.99 -15.35
N VAL A 2 19.95 -17.04 -15.61
CA VAL A 2 19.24 -16.00 -16.38
C VAL A 2 18.92 -14.88 -15.40
N LYS A 3 19.56 -13.72 -15.55
CA LYS A 3 19.19 -12.47 -14.89
C LYS A 3 17.75 -12.13 -15.33
N ARG A 4 16.78 -12.31 -14.45
CA ARG A 4 15.44 -11.78 -14.61
C ARG A 4 15.58 -10.25 -14.58
N VAL A 5 15.58 -9.63 -15.76
CA VAL A 5 15.42 -8.18 -15.86
C VAL A 5 13.98 -7.91 -15.42
N SER A 6 13.81 -7.55 -14.16
CA SER A 6 12.54 -7.02 -13.66
C SER A 6 12.30 -5.72 -14.45
N ARG A 7 11.31 -5.74 -15.34
CA ARG A 7 10.86 -4.55 -16.06
C ARG A 7 10.07 -3.76 -15.03
N ARG A 8 10.66 -2.69 -14.51
CA ARG A 8 9.93 -1.74 -13.63
C ARG A 8 8.61 -1.38 -14.32
N ARG A 9 7.52 -1.47 -13.58
CA ARG A 9 6.23 -1.03 -14.06
C ARG A 9 6.25 0.49 -14.22
N ASP A 10 5.75 0.98 -15.34
CA ASP A 10 5.53 2.40 -15.53
C ASP A 10 4.49 2.89 -14.50
N LEU A 11 4.70 4.08 -13.97
CA LEU A 11 3.84 4.69 -12.95
C LEU A 11 2.40 4.87 -13.46
N ALA A 12 2.23 5.20 -14.72
CA ALA A 12 0.92 5.33 -15.35
C ALA A 12 0.21 3.98 -15.46
N ASP A 13 0.93 2.93 -15.86
CA ASP A 13 0.40 1.56 -15.94
C ASP A 13 0.03 1.04 -14.55
N ALA A 14 0.87 1.32 -13.53
CA ALA A 14 0.61 0.95 -12.16
C ALA A 14 -0.67 1.62 -11.62
N LEU A 15 -0.82 2.92 -11.83
CA LEU A 15 -2.02 3.65 -11.43
C LEU A 15 -3.26 3.11 -12.15
N HIS A 16 -3.20 2.90 -13.47
CA HIS A 16 -4.31 2.37 -14.26
C HIS A 16 -4.78 0.99 -13.77
N ALA A 17 -3.83 0.14 -13.35
CA ALA A 17 -4.13 -1.17 -12.81
C ALA A 17 -4.77 -1.11 -11.40
N LEU A 18 -4.47 -0.08 -10.60
CA LEU A 18 -5.00 0.08 -9.25
C LEU A 18 -6.40 0.70 -9.21
N LEU A 19 -6.71 1.64 -10.11
CA LEU A 19 -7.98 2.38 -10.08
C LEU A 19 -9.24 1.49 -10.02
N PRO A 20 -9.35 0.40 -10.82
CA PRO A 20 -10.51 -0.49 -10.77
C PRO A 20 -10.64 -1.29 -9.47
N LEU A 21 -9.56 -1.38 -8.69
CA LEU A 21 -9.51 -2.17 -7.46
C LEU A 21 -9.91 -1.37 -6.22
N ILE A 22 -10.11 -0.04 -6.36
CA ILE A 22 -10.47 0.84 -5.25
C ILE A 22 -11.91 0.56 -4.83
N PRO A 23 -12.13 0.12 -3.56
CA PRO A 23 -13.46 -0.19 -3.08
C PRO A 23 -14.31 1.07 -2.87
N THR A 24 -15.63 0.90 -2.95
CA THR A 24 -16.60 1.92 -2.60
C THR A 24 -17.65 1.30 -1.67
N PRO A 25 -17.77 1.74 -0.40
CA PRO A 25 -17.00 2.81 0.23
C PRO A 25 -15.52 2.48 0.41
N TRP A 26 -14.68 3.50 0.60
CA TRP A 26 -13.25 3.32 0.80
C TRP A 26 -12.92 2.50 2.06
N SER A 27 -12.04 1.54 1.88
CA SER A 27 -11.41 0.76 2.95
C SER A 27 -10.02 0.34 2.49
N ALA A 28 -9.00 0.70 3.26
CA ALA A 28 -7.62 0.34 2.97
C ALA A 28 -7.41 -1.19 3.02
N GLU A 29 -8.07 -1.87 3.95
CA GLU A 29 -8.01 -3.33 4.11
C GLU A 29 -8.58 -4.04 2.87
N GLU A 30 -9.76 -3.62 2.42
CA GLU A 30 -10.39 -4.19 1.24
C GLU A 30 -9.57 -3.88 -0.02
N PHE A 31 -9.01 -2.68 -0.13
CA PHE A 31 -8.15 -2.32 -1.24
C PHE A 31 -6.90 -3.20 -1.31
N ILE A 32 -6.20 -3.39 -0.19
CA ILE A 32 -5.05 -4.31 -0.11
C ILE A 32 -5.46 -5.73 -0.50
N HIS A 33 -6.63 -6.20 -0.05
CA HIS A 33 -7.14 -7.51 -0.42
C HIS A 33 -7.37 -7.64 -1.92
N GLN A 34 -7.97 -6.64 -2.59
CA GLN A 34 -8.17 -6.64 -4.04
C GLN A 34 -6.83 -6.63 -4.80
N VAL A 35 -5.87 -5.81 -4.37
CA VAL A 35 -4.53 -5.77 -4.96
C VAL A 35 -3.80 -7.10 -4.78
N SER A 36 -3.87 -7.70 -3.59
CA SER A 36 -3.31 -9.00 -3.28
C SER A 36 -3.84 -10.08 -4.23
N ARG A 37 -5.17 -10.13 -4.44
CA ARG A 37 -5.81 -11.07 -5.38
C ARG A 37 -5.38 -10.82 -6.82
N SER A 38 -5.37 -9.57 -7.27
CA SER A 38 -4.96 -9.19 -8.63
C SER A 38 -3.51 -9.59 -8.92
N ARG A 39 -2.63 -9.50 -7.92
CA ARG A 39 -1.22 -9.89 -8.02
C ARG A 39 -0.98 -11.39 -7.84
N GLN A 40 -1.98 -12.15 -7.39
CA GLN A 40 -1.86 -13.55 -6.98
C GLN A 40 -0.74 -13.75 -5.94
N ARG A 41 -0.55 -12.76 -5.08
CA ARG A 41 0.45 -12.77 -4.02
C ARG A 41 -0.12 -12.12 -2.77
N PRO A 42 -0.09 -12.80 -1.61
CA PRO A 42 -0.62 -12.27 -0.38
C PRO A 42 0.07 -10.96 0.03
N ILE A 43 -0.72 -9.97 0.46
CA ILE A 43 -0.26 -8.76 1.11
C ILE A 43 -0.98 -8.69 2.46
N HIS A 44 -0.21 -8.63 3.54
CA HIS A 44 -0.74 -8.54 4.90
C HIS A 44 -0.49 -7.14 5.46
N LEU A 45 -1.54 -6.53 6.00
CA LEU A 45 -1.46 -5.28 6.72
C LEU A 45 -1.32 -5.58 8.21
N GLN A 46 -0.29 -5.03 8.84
CA GLN A 46 -0.02 -5.21 10.27
C GLN A 46 0.24 -3.87 10.95
N THR A 47 -0.18 -3.77 12.19
CA THR A 47 0.07 -2.62 13.07
C THR A 47 1.17 -2.97 14.07
N TYR A 48 2.11 -2.04 14.29
CA TYR A 48 3.20 -2.25 15.22
C TYR A 48 3.54 -0.96 15.99
N PRO A 49 3.91 -1.05 17.28
CA PRO A 49 4.32 0.10 18.07
C PRO A 49 5.71 0.58 17.61
N LEU A 50 5.74 1.48 16.62
CA LEU A 50 6.96 2.12 16.15
C LEU A 50 7.32 3.31 17.05
N SER A 51 8.61 3.43 17.41
CA SER A 51 9.14 4.49 18.27
C SER A 51 9.45 5.75 17.47
N THR A 52 9.63 6.88 18.19
CA THR A 52 10.10 8.12 17.58
C THR A 52 11.50 7.90 17.01
N GLY A 53 11.66 8.13 15.71
CA GLY A 53 12.90 7.87 14.96
C GLY A 53 12.88 6.63 14.07
N ASP A 54 11.87 5.75 14.27
CA ASP A 54 11.58 4.66 13.34
C ASP A 54 10.98 5.19 12.02
N PRO A 55 11.03 4.42 10.94
CA PRO A 55 10.30 4.74 9.72
C PRO A 55 8.81 4.98 10.00
N THR A 56 8.19 5.85 9.24
CA THR A 56 6.73 6.12 9.36
C THR A 56 5.86 4.92 9.02
N GLY A 57 6.41 3.95 8.32
CA GLY A 57 5.87 2.67 7.92
C GLY A 57 6.92 1.94 7.10
N PHE A 58 6.71 0.69 6.77
CA PHE A 58 7.63 -0.03 5.89
C PHE A 58 7.00 -1.29 5.27
N TRP A 59 7.51 -1.66 4.11
CA TRP A 59 7.20 -2.90 3.43
C TRP A 59 8.25 -3.96 3.70
N LEU A 60 7.80 -5.18 4.04
CA LEU A 60 8.61 -6.39 4.12
C LEU A 60 8.20 -7.36 3.02
N SER A 61 9.15 -7.86 2.24
CA SER A 61 8.90 -8.90 1.26
C SER A 61 9.52 -10.22 1.69
N THR A 62 8.72 -11.27 1.77
CA THR A 62 9.15 -12.64 2.05
C THR A 62 8.97 -13.51 0.79
N PRO A 63 9.50 -14.73 0.72
CA PRO A 63 9.22 -15.62 -0.38
C PRO A 63 7.72 -15.96 -0.56
N ALA A 64 6.93 -15.92 0.53
CA ALA A 64 5.53 -16.32 0.54
C ALA A 64 4.56 -15.14 0.40
N ALA A 65 4.88 -13.98 0.95
CA ALA A 65 3.96 -12.84 1.07
C ALA A 65 4.70 -11.51 1.22
N ASP A 66 3.98 -10.43 1.00
CA ASP A 66 4.38 -9.07 1.34
C ASP A 66 3.65 -8.62 2.61
N TYR A 67 4.30 -7.77 3.42
CA TYR A 67 3.73 -7.22 4.65
C TYR A 67 3.90 -5.70 4.64
N ILE A 68 2.81 -4.99 4.83
CA ILE A 68 2.81 -3.55 5.07
C ILE A 68 2.67 -3.34 6.57
N ILE A 69 3.66 -2.71 7.18
CA ILE A 69 3.70 -2.43 8.61
C ILE A 69 3.41 -0.94 8.81
N VAL A 70 2.42 -0.64 9.61
CA VAL A 70 2.04 0.74 9.95
C VAL A 70 2.15 0.96 11.46
N PRO A 71 2.48 2.18 11.91
CA PRO A 71 2.48 2.50 13.34
C PRO A 71 1.08 2.34 13.94
N ASP A 72 0.99 1.83 15.16
CA ASP A 72 -0.25 1.75 15.91
C ASP A 72 -0.83 3.15 16.24
N SER A 73 0.04 4.15 16.29
CA SER A 73 -0.32 5.57 16.45
C SER A 73 -0.87 6.23 15.19
N ALA A 74 -0.80 5.55 14.01
CA ALA A 74 -1.31 6.10 12.77
C ALA A 74 -2.81 5.81 12.61
N SER A 75 -3.60 6.83 12.28
CA SER A 75 -5.03 6.71 12.05
C SER A 75 -5.49 7.63 10.92
N GLY A 76 -6.70 7.38 10.38
CA GLY A 76 -7.32 8.20 9.33
C GLY A 76 -6.42 8.40 8.12
N ALA A 77 -6.43 9.60 7.55
CA ALA A 77 -5.70 9.94 6.33
C ALA A 77 -4.19 9.67 6.43
N ARG A 78 -3.58 9.85 7.62
CA ARG A 78 -2.16 9.53 7.80
C ARG A 78 -1.88 8.04 7.62
N ARG A 79 -2.73 7.19 8.18
CA ARG A 79 -2.63 5.74 8.04
C ARG A 79 -2.77 5.32 6.57
N ASP A 80 -3.76 5.88 5.89
CA ASP A 80 -4.01 5.61 4.47
C ASP A 80 -2.85 6.07 3.58
N ALA A 81 -2.25 7.22 3.89
CA ALA A 81 -1.07 7.72 3.17
C ALA A 81 0.13 6.78 3.32
N ILE A 82 0.40 6.28 4.54
CA ILE A 82 1.47 5.31 4.78
C ILE A 82 1.22 4.02 4.00
N ILE A 83 -0.01 3.49 4.07
CA ILE A 83 -0.39 2.28 3.34
C ILE A 83 -0.23 2.48 1.83
N GLY A 84 -0.68 3.61 1.30
CA GLY A 84 -0.56 3.95 -0.12
C GLY A 84 0.89 4.03 -0.58
N HIS A 85 1.77 4.59 0.24
CA HIS A 85 3.21 4.69 -0.05
C HIS A 85 3.88 3.31 -0.11
N GLU A 86 3.69 2.48 0.91
CA GLU A 86 4.27 1.13 0.94
C GLU A 86 3.68 0.22 -0.16
N LEU A 87 2.39 0.37 -0.44
CA LEU A 87 1.75 -0.34 -1.54
C LEU A 87 2.33 0.10 -2.90
N ALA A 88 2.67 1.37 -3.06
CA ALA A 88 3.30 1.86 -4.28
C ALA A 88 4.65 1.19 -4.53
N HIS A 89 5.49 1.01 -3.50
CA HIS A 89 6.73 0.25 -3.62
C HIS A 89 6.48 -1.19 -4.10
N ILE A 90 5.47 -1.85 -3.54
CA ILE A 90 5.09 -3.22 -3.93
C ILE A 90 4.66 -3.29 -5.40
N VAL A 91 3.79 -2.37 -5.83
CA VAL A 91 3.17 -2.40 -7.17
C VAL A 91 4.14 -1.98 -8.25
N LEU A 92 5.04 -1.03 -7.97
CA LEU A 92 6.11 -0.60 -8.88
C LEU A 92 7.27 -1.61 -8.93
N GLU A 93 7.19 -2.69 -8.15
CA GLU A 93 8.22 -3.73 -8.08
C GLU A 93 9.59 -3.15 -7.75
N HIS A 94 9.63 -2.19 -6.84
CA HIS A 94 10.88 -1.65 -6.36
C HIS A 94 11.71 -2.74 -5.70
N ASP A 95 13.02 -2.77 -6.00
CA ASP A 95 13.96 -3.72 -5.38
C ASP A 95 14.65 -3.03 -4.20
N PRO A 96 14.15 -3.28 -2.98
CA PRO A 96 14.58 -2.55 -1.82
C PRO A 96 16.00 -2.93 -1.39
N GLN A 97 16.84 -1.94 -1.08
CA GLN A 97 18.18 -2.18 -0.54
C GLN A 97 18.12 -2.57 0.94
N PRO A 98 18.86 -3.57 1.42
CA PRO A 98 18.87 -3.93 2.83
C PRO A 98 19.45 -2.78 3.68
N THR A 99 18.74 -2.38 4.73
CA THR A 99 19.27 -1.51 5.78
C THR A 99 19.49 -2.29 7.07
N THR A 100 20.51 -1.87 7.84
CA THR A 100 20.98 -2.58 9.04
C THR A 100 20.39 -2.04 10.36
N GLN A 101 19.39 -1.16 10.32
CA GLN A 101 18.89 -0.45 11.49
C GLN A 101 17.41 -0.67 11.77
N LEU A 102 17.07 -1.73 12.51
CA LEU A 102 15.89 -1.74 13.38
C LEU A 102 16.09 -2.72 14.55
N ASP A 103 16.19 -2.16 15.74
CA ASP A 103 16.33 -2.91 16.99
C ASP A 103 15.03 -3.61 17.46
N GLY A 104 13.99 -3.67 16.65
CA GLY A 104 12.68 -4.23 17.04
C GLY A 104 12.14 -5.38 16.19
N LEU A 105 12.80 -5.73 15.10
CA LEU A 105 12.28 -6.73 14.14
C LEU A 105 12.23 -8.16 14.70
N SER A 106 13.03 -8.49 15.68
CA SER A 106 12.95 -9.76 16.40
C SER A 106 11.60 -9.97 17.12
N ALA A 107 10.90 -8.88 17.45
CA ALA A 107 9.57 -8.91 18.06
C ALA A 107 8.44 -9.19 17.05
N LEU A 108 8.65 -8.85 15.76
CA LEU A 108 7.68 -9.14 14.68
C LEU A 108 7.70 -10.61 14.25
N ALA A 109 8.77 -11.31 14.55
CA ALA A 109 8.93 -12.71 14.19
C ALA A 109 9.59 -13.51 15.35
N PRO A 110 8.92 -13.66 16.49
CA PRO A 110 9.51 -14.24 17.72
C PRO A 110 10.00 -15.69 17.57
N HIS A 111 9.64 -16.35 16.48
CA HIS A 111 10.04 -17.73 16.15
C HIS A 111 10.95 -17.83 14.93
N SER A 112 11.46 -16.70 14.44
CA SER A 112 12.31 -16.67 13.25
C SER A 112 13.79 -16.60 13.63
N SER A 113 14.64 -17.30 12.86
CA SER A 113 16.09 -17.23 13.08
C SER A 113 16.62 -15.80 12.84
N PRO A 114 17.71 -15.37 13.54
CA PRO A 114 18.33 -14.08 13.30
C PRO A 114 18.69 -13.80 11.83
N ASP A 115 19.08 -14.84 11.07
CA ASP A 115 19.37 -14.75 9.64
C ASP A 115 18.11 -14.48 8.80
N LEU A 116 16.97 -15.01 9.24
CA LEU A 116 15.70 -14.72 8.62
C LEU A 116 15.27 -13.28 8.90
N VAL A 117 15.40 -12.84 10.15
CA VAL A 117 15.13 -11.46 10.59
C VAL A 117 15.99 -10.47 9.83
N ALA A 118 17.29 -10.77 9.67
CA ALA A 118 18.22 -9.93 8.91
C ALA A 118 17.84 -9.77 7.43
N ARG A 119 17.12 -10.72 6.85
CA ARG A 119 16.57 -10.62 5.48
C ARG A 119 15.32 -9.73 5.38
N PHE A 120 14.70 -9.41 6.50
CA PHE A 120 13.48 -8.61 6.60
C PHE A 120 13.73 -7.19 7.09
N LEU A 121 14.98 -6.74 7.18
CA LEU A 121 15.28 -5.37 7.58
C LEU A 121 14.62 -4.36 6.65
N PRO A 122 14.00 -3.30 7.19
CA PRO A 122 13.49 -2.21 6.38
C PRO A 122 14.59 -1.66 5.50
N ARG A 123 14.22 -1.38 4.28
CA ARG A 123 15.14 -1.05 3.23
C ARG A 123 15.00 0.43 2.92
N GLN A 124 16.14 1.14 2.88
CA GLN A 124 16.15 2.51 2.37
C GLN A 124 16.20 2.47 0.84
N TYR A 125 15.32 3.23 0.23
CA TYR A 125 15.27 3.36 -1.21
C TYR A 125 16.14 4.53 -1.67
N GLN A 126 16.59 4.47 -2.93
CA GLN A 126 17.21 5.63 -3.56
C GLN A 126 16.17 6.73 -3.74
N ALA A 127 16.58 8.00 -3.70
CA ALA A 127 15.68 9.15 -3.78
C ALA A 127 14.72 9.12 -4.99
N GLY A 128 15.14 8.59 -6.13
CA GLY A 128 14.28 8.45 -7.31
C GLY A 128 13.17 7.42 -7.13
N ILE A 129 13.44 6.33 -6.42
CA ILE A 129 12.48 5.27 -6.11
C ILE A 129 11.46 5.76 -5.10
N GLU A 130 11.90 6.51 -4.08
CA GLU A 130 11.02 7.17 -3.12
C GLU A 130 10.07 8.16 -3.82
N GLN A 131 10.58 8.94 -4.75
CA GLN A 131 9.78 9.91 -5.50
C GLN A 131 8.74 9.24 -6.40
N GLU A 132 9.06 8.10 -7.01
CA GLU A 132 8.10 7.30 -7.78
C GLU A 132 6.98 6.78 -6.89
N ALA A 133 7.31 6.21 -5.72
CA ALA A 133 6.33 5.71 -4.75
C ALA A 133 5.44 6.83 -4.22
N GLU A 134 6.02 7.96 -3.81
CA GLU A 134 5.30 9.13 -3.33
C GLU A 134 4.35 9.69 -4.40
N THR A 135 4.81 9.75 -5.66
CA THR A 135 3.98 10.23 -6.76
C THR A 135 2.78 9.32 -7.01
N LEU A 136 2.98 8.00 -6.99
CA LEU A 136 1.87 7.04 -7.16
C LEU A 136 0.90 7.12 -5.99
N ALA A 137 1.40 7.13 -4.76
CA ALA A 137 0.59 7.22 -3.55
C ALA A 137 -0.25 8.50 -3.53
N THR A 138 0.35 9.66 -3.81
CA THR A 138 -0.35 10.95 -3.87
C THR A 138 -1.48 10.94 -4.90
N ARG A 139 -1.24 10.42 -6.11
CA ARG A 139 -2.28 10.33 -7.15
C ARG A 139 -3.41 9.39 -6.75
N LEU A 140 -3.07 8.27 -6.10
CA LEU A 140 -4.03 7.30 -5.62
C LEU A 140 -4.94 7.91 -4.54
N ILE A 141 -4.36 8.57 -3.54
CA ILE A 141 -5.12 9.23 -2.45
C ILE A 141 -6.02 10.34 -3.02
N ALA A 142 -5.49 11.20 -3.90
CA ALA A 142 -6.31 12.24 -4.54
C ALA A 142 -7.52 11.66 -5.30
N TYR A 143 -7.35 10.54 -5.97
CA TYR A 143 -8.45 9.86 -6.65
C TYR A 143 -9.49 9.28 -5.66
N ILE A 144 -9.04 8.68 -4.56
CA ILE A 144 -9.91 8.16 -3.50
C ILE A 144 -10.73 9.29 -2.88
N GLU A 145 -10.09 10.42 -2.57
CA GLU A 145 -10.75 11.59 -1.99
C GLU A 145 -11.82 12.17 -2.93
N THR A 146 -11.52 12.28 -4.23
CA THR A 146 -12.50 12.79 -5.20
C THR A 146 -13.74 11.90 -5.28
N ARG A 147 -13.58 10.58 -5.23
CA ARG A 147 -14.70 9.63 -5.24
C ARG A 147 -15.49 9.60 -3.94
N SER A 148 -14.83 9.84 -2.82
CA SER A 148 -15.49 9.89 -1.51
C SER A 148 -16.36 11.15 -1.34
N HIS A 149 -16.08 12.20 -2.13
CA HIS A 149 -16.84 13.47 -2.13
C HIS A 149 -17.89 13.55 -3.24
N ASP A 150 -17.93 12.60 -4.17
CA ASP A 150 -19.01 12.50 -5.14
C ASP A 150 -20.18 11.74 -4.49
N PRO A 151 -21.23 12.42 -3.97
CA PRO A 151 -22.43 11.75 -3.56
C PRO A 151 -23.07 11.27 -4.87
N GLY A 152 -22.87 9.99 -5.21
CA GLY A 152 -23.58 9.37 -6.32
C GLY A 152 -25.05 9.81 -6.29
N PRO A 153 -25.80 9.82 -7.42
CA PRO A 153 -27.11 10.45 -7.53
C PRO A 153 -27.96 10.07 -6.32
N SER A 154 -28.30 11.09 -5.51
CA SER A 154 -29.02 10.87 -4.28
C SER A 154 -30.33 10.17 -4.62
N ALA A 155 -30.77 9.23 -3.80
CA ALA A 155 -32.05 8.53 -3.97
C ALA A 155 -33.22 9.51 -4.23
N THR A 156 -33.09 10.76 -3.80
CA THR A 156 -34.01 11.87 -4.05
C THR A 156 -34.09 12.30 -5.52
N GLU A 157 -33.05 12.08 -6.31
CA GLU A 157 -33.05 12.46 -7.74
C GLU A 157 -33.66 11.36 -8.60
N HIS A 158 -33.54 10.11 -8.16
CA HIS A 158 -34.24 8.98 -8.77
C HIS A 158 -35.76 9.05 -8.58
N ASP A 159 -36.22 9.46 -7.40
CA ASP A 159 -37.64 9.66 -7.11
C ASP A 159 -38.25 10.83 -7.92
N ARG A 160 -37.49 11.92 -8.15
CA ARG A 160 -37.94 13.06 -8.94
C ARG A 160 -38.07 12.76 -10.44
N LEU A 161 -37.25 11.81 -10.95
CA LEU A 161 -37.33 11.41 -12.36
C LEU A 161 -38.47 10.40 -12.61
N THR A 162 -38.81 9.59 -11.62
CA THR A 162 -39.95 8.66 -11.73
C THR A 162 -41.31 9.35 -11.58
N ASP A 163 -41.39 10.45 -10.84
CA ASP A 163 -42.64 11.22 -10.64
C ASP A 163 -42.98 12.13 -11.83
N ARG A 164 -42.04 12.40 -12.73
CA ARG A 164 -42.29 13.16 -13.99
C ARG A 164 -42.77 12.29 -15.15
N LEU A 165 -42.87 10.98 -14.98
CA LEU A 165 -43.33 10.03 -16.01
C LEU A 165 -44.67 9.41 -15.66
N ARG A 166 -45.39 9.91 -14.64
CA ARG A 166 -46.80 9.64 -14.34
C ARG A 166 -47.63 10.87 -14.65
#